data_3b47279aad364a868d3482ffb4bd8576
#
_entry.id   3b47279aad364a868d3482ffb4bd8576
#
_cell.length_a   1.000
_cell.length_b   1.000
_cell.length_c   1.000
_cell.angle_alpha   90.00
_cell.angle_beta   90.00
_cell.angle_gamma   90.00
#
_symmetry.space_group_name_H-M   'P 1'
#
loop_
_entity.id
_entity.type
_entity.pdbx_description
1 polymer ?
#
loop_
_entity_poly.entity_id
_entity_poly.type
_entity_poly.pdbx_seq_one_letter_code
_entity_poly.pdbx_strand_id
1 'polypeptide(L)'
;MANLPIGLGVAMMIAAASDISPLRLVADQVDAGVRLQVIGSSPVACDASYKLQVVGGAGGNRSVQSGKARLAPGKQVVIATTTLGNRASEQWSATLSVDACDGKRYEQIETGPR
;
A
#
# COMPACT_ATOMS: atom_id res chain seq x y z
N MET A 1 33.32 -8.38 12.22
CA MET A 1 32.82 -8.30 12.18
C MET A 1 32.14 -7.87 11.75
N ALA A 2 32.33 -7.98 11.64
CA ALA A 2 31.71 -7.68 11.46
C ALA A 2 30.94 -7.44 10.86
N ASN A 3 31.23 -7.62 10.71
CA ASN A 3 30.51 -7.58 10.38
C ASN A 3 29.70 -7.39 9.87
N LEU A 4 29.90 -7.47 9.81
CA LEU A 4 29.19 -7.46 9.54
C LEU A 4 28.42 -7.26 9.05
N PRO A 5 28.58 -7.27 9.22
CA PRO A 5 27.85 -7.23 8.88
C PRO A 5 27.10 -7.13 8.30
N ILE A 6 27.40 -7.24 8.52
CA ILE A 6 26.70 -7.28 8.26
C ILE A 6 25.91 -7.12 7.74
N GLY A 7 26.16 -7.21 7.91
CA GLY A 7 25.49 -7.15 7.77
C GLY A 7 24.79 -7.01 7.08
N LEU A 8 24.98 -7.22 7.14
CA LEU A 8 24.32 -7.24 6.71
C LEU A 8 23.59 -7.01 6.10
N GLY A 9 23.81 -6.92 6.21
CA GLY A 9 23.31 -6.78 5.90
C GLY A 9 22.78 -6.60 5.06
N VAL A 10 22.94 -6.75 4.95
CA VAL A 10 22.55 -6.75 4.35
C VAL A 10 22.00 -6.79 3.48
N ALA A 11 22.16 -6.77 3.49
CA ALA A 11 21.84 -6.99 2.86
C ALA A 11 21.11 -7.13 2.24
N MET A 12 21.11 -7.28 2.34
CA MET A 12 20.53 -7.55 1.93
C MET A 12 19.86 -7.25 1.36
N MET A 13 19.99 -7.33 1.64
CA MET A 13 19.25 -7.02 1.07
C MET A 13 19.23 -6.50 0.03
N ILE A 14 19.50 -6.75 -0.31
CA ILE A 14 19.67 -6.15 -1.43
C ILE A 14 18.92 -6.43 -2.62
N ALA A 15 18.65 -7.59 -2.94
CA ALA A 15 17.78 -7.89 -4.02
C ALA A 15 16.48 -7.17 -3.85
N ALA A 16 16.10 -6.99 -2.64
CA ALA A 16 14.93 -6.22 -2.35
C ALA A 16 15.06 -4.80 -2.83
N ALA A 17 16.29 -4.28 -2.87
CA ALA A 17 16.49 -2.93 -3.32
C ALA A 17 16.21 -2.76 -4.80
N SER A 18 16.20 -3.85 -5.57
CA SER A 18 15.89 -3.76 -6.99
C SER A 18 14.39 -3.77 -7.27
N ASP A 19 13.59 -4.10 -6.28
CA ASP A 19 12.15 -4.14 -6.46
C ASP A 19 11.54 -2.80 -6.09
N ILE A 20 10.76 -2.26 -7.01
CA ILE A 20 10.08 -1.00 -6.78
C ILE A 20 8.65 -1.31 -6.32
N SER A 21 8.30 -0.84 -5.14
CA SER A 21 6.94 -0.90 -4.64
C SER A 21 6.42 0.51 -4.51
N PRO A 22 6.07 1.14 -5.62
CA PRO A 22 5.76 2.56 -5.63
C PRO A 22 4.49 2.93 -4.88
N LEU A 23 3.55 2.00 -4.76
CA LEU A 23 2.31 2.26 -4.06
C LEU A 23 2.20 1.31 -2.88
N ARG A 24 1.73 1.84 -1.75
CA ARG A 24 1.50 1.02 -0.57
C ARG A 24 0.21 1.43 0.11
N LEU A 25 -0.38 0.49 0.81
CA LEU A 25 -1.63 0.68 1.53
C LEU A 25 -1.33 0.86 3.00
N VAL A 26 -1.86 1.92 3.58
CA VAL A 26 -1.68 2.23 5.00
C VAL A 26 -3.05 2.32 5.66
N ALA A 27 -3.23 1.64 6.78
CA ALA A 27 -4.45 1.67 7.56
C ALA A 27 -4.17 2.32 8.90
N ASP A 28 -4.94 3.36 9.22
CA ASP A 28 -4.83 4.07 10.50
C ASP A 28 -6.17 4.14 11.17
N GLN A 29 -6.18 4.01 12.49
CA GLN A 29 -7.39 4.28 13.26
C GLN A 29 -7.57 5.77 13.40
N VAL A 30 -8.79 6.22 13.15
CA VAL A 30 -9.16 7.62 13.32
C VAL A 30 -10.48 7.65 14.09
N ASP A 31 -10.90 8.84 14.52
CA ASP A 31 -12.12 8.96 15.34
C ASP A 31 -13.35 8.39 14.62
N ALA A 32 -13.41 8.55 13.32
CA ALA A 32 -14.55 8.09 12.53
C ALA A 32 -14.46 6.62 12.13
N GLY A 33 -13.38 5.92 12.48
CA GLY A 33 -13.23 4.52 12.10
C GLY A 33 -11.81 4.17 11.68
N VAL A 34 -11.66 3.56 10.52
CA VAL A 34 -10.36 3.23 9.94
C VAL A 34 -10.18 4.00 8.65
N ARG A 35 -9.06 4.68 8.54
CA ARG A 35 -8.71 5.38 7.32
C ARG A 35 -7.70 4.54 6.54
N LEU A 36 -8.04 4.27 5.28
CA LEU A 36 -7.18 3.55 4.36
C LEU A 36 -6.64 4.53 3.34
N GLN A 37 -5.34 4.54 3.16
CA GLN A 37 -4.70 5.43 2.19
C GLN A 37 -3.78 4.65 1.29
N VAL A 38 -3.80 4.99 -0.01
CA VAL A 38 -2.80 4.50 -0.95
C VAL A 38 -1.78 5.61 -1.08
N ILE A 39 -0.55 5.32 -0.71
CA ILE A 39 0.53 6.28 -0.70
C ILE A 39 1.54 5.90 -1.75
N GLY A 40 1.92 6.87 -2.57
CA GLY A 40 2.89 6.66 -3.63
C GLY A 40 4.22 7.32 -3.33
N SER A 41 5.30 6.63 -3.67
CA SER A 41 6.65 7.16 -3.53
C SER A 41 7.59 6.31 -4.38
N SER A 42 8.44 6.97 -5.15
CA SER A 42 9.40 6.27 -6.00
C SER A 42 10.67 7.11 -6.11
N PRO A 43 11.85 6.48 -6.13
CA PRO A 43 13.09 7.22 -6.34
C PRO A 43 13.27 7.71 -7.77
N VAL A 44 12.48 7.15 -8.70
CA VAL A 44 12.53 7.53 -10.10
C VAL A 44 11.12 7.87 -10.56
N ALA A 45 11.01 8.57 -11.68
CA ALA A 45 9.71 8.83 -12.26
C ALA A 45 9.03 7.50 -12.57
N CYS A 46 7.79 7.36 -12.16
CA CYS A 46 7.11 6.07 -12.23
C CYS A 46 5.63 6.26 -12.47
N ASP A 47 5.13 5.67 -13.56
CA ASP A 47 3.69 5.59 -13.81
C ASP A 47 3.23 4.21 -13.40
N ALA A 48 2.30 4.15 -12.47
CA ALA A 48 1.78 2.88 -11.96
C ALA A 48 0.27 2.88 -12.06
N SER A 49 -0.31 1.69 -12.20
CA SER A 49 -1.76 1.51 -12.16
C SER A 49 -2.11 0.74 -10.91
N TYR A 50 -3.29 0.99 -10.39
CA TYR A 50 -3.70 0.30 -9.16
C TYR A 50 -5.19 0.02 -9.16
N LYS A 51 -5.54 -0.95 -8.33
CA LYS A 51 -6.93 -1.26 -8.00
C LYS A 51 -6.97 -1.51 -6.50
N LEU A 52 -7.83 -0.77 -5.82
CA LEU A 52 -8.06 -0.95 -4.38
C LEU A 52 -9.45 -1.50 -4.19
N GLN A 53 -9.54 -2.67 -3.57
CA GLN A 53 -10.81 -3.30 -3.26
C GLN A 53 -10.93 -3.40 -1.75
N VAL A 54 -12.01 -2.86 -1.22
CA VAL A 54 -12.28 -2.87 0.22
C VAL A 54 -13.59 -3.57 0.46
N VAL A 55 -13.56 -4.54 1.37
CA VAL A 55 -14.75 -5.27 1.79
C VAL A 55 -14.85 -5.12 3.29
N GLY A 56 -16.00 -4.69 3.79
CA GLY A 56 -16.12 -4.49 5.22
C GLY A 56 -17.53 -4.48 5.74
N GLY A 57 -17.62 -4.71 7.06
CA GLY A 57 -18.86 -4.66 7.78
C GLY A 57 -19.67 -5.91 7.65
N ALA A 58 -20.68 -6.02 8.51
CA ALA A 58 -21.53 -7.20 8.56
C ALA A 58 -22.33 -7.39 7.27
N GLY A 59 -22.59 -6.32 6.54
CA GLY A 59 -23.30 -6.38 5.28
C GLY A 59 -22.44 -6.73 4.08
N GLY A 60 -21.13 -6.91 4.28
CA GLY A 60 -20.23 -7.24 3.19
C GLY A 60 -20.12 -6.14 2.15
N ASN A 61 -20.17 -4.90 2.57
CA ASN A 61 -20.05 -3.77 1.65
C ASN A 61 -18.73 -3.83 0.92
N ARG A 62 -18.80 -3.57 -0.38
CA ARG A 62 -17.63 -3.63 -1.24
C ARG A 62 -17.45 -2.29 -1.94
N SER A 63 -16.21 -1.83 -1.96
CA SER A 63 -15.83 -0.64 -2.68
C SER A 63 -14.64 -0.98 -3.57
N VAL A 64 -14.66 -0.53 -4.80
CA VAL A 64 -13.56 -0.75 -5.74
C VAL A 64 -13.18 0.58 -6.34
N GLN A 65 -11.90 0.92 -6.23
CA GLN A 65 -11.33 2.12 -6.84
C GLN A 65 -10.16 1.70 -7.69
N SER A 66 -10.02 2.30 -8.85
CA SER A 66 -8.87 2.02 -9.71
C SER A 66 -8.43 3.31 -10.38
N GLY A 67 -7.18 3.35 -10.77
CA GLY A 67 -6.64 4.53 -11.40
C GLY A 67 -5.18 4.37 -11.73
N LYS A 68 -4.59 5.49 -12.13
CA LYS A 68 -3.19 5.58 -12.44
C LYS A 68 -2.54 6.64 -11.57
N ALA A 69 -1.29 6.38 -11.21
CA ALA A 69 -0.52 7.31 -10.41
C ALA A 69 0.75 7.64 -11.16
N ARG A 70 1.02 8.93 -11.33
CA ARG A 70 2.27 9.40 -11.91
C ARG A 70 3.11 9.96 -10.80
N LEU A 71 4.19 9.27 -10.48
CA LEU A 71 5.04 9.63 -9.36
C LEU A 71 6.26 10.39 -9.84
N ALA A 72 6.54 11.52 -9.18
CA ALA A 72 7.75 12.27 -9.41
C ALA A 72 8.85 11.72 -8.51
N PRO A 73 10.12 11.76 -8.96
CA PRO A 73 11.22 11.21 -8.17
C PRO A 73 11.31 11.83 -6.78
N GLY A 74 11.39 10.98 -5.77
CA GLY A 74 11.62 11.40 -4.40
C GLY A 74 10.48 12.10 -3.71
N LYS A 75 9.31 12.15 -4.31
CA LYS A 75 8.15 12.81 -3.71
C LYS A 75 7.12 11.80 -3.27
N GLN A 76 6.65 11.95 -2.03
CA GLN A 76 5.58 11.12 -1.51
C GLN A 76 4.25 11.83 -1.73
N VAL A 77 3.26 11.06 -2.15
CA VAL A 77 1.94 11.63 -2.43
C VAL A 77 0.86 10.65 -1.97
N VAL A 78 -0.25 11.19 -1.47
CA VAL A 78 -1.43 10.40 -1.16
C VAL A 78 -2.28 10.34 -2.42
N ILE A 79 -2.52 9.12 -2.90
CA ILE A 79 -3.21 8.90 -4.15
C ILE A 79 -4.70 8.70 -3.94
N ALA A 80 -5.07 7.99 -2.88
CA ALA A 80 -6.46 7.71 -2.60
C ALA A 80 -6.66 7.58 -1.09
N THR A 81 -7.84 7.96 -0.63
CA THR A 81 -8.21 7.86 0.78
C THR A 81 -9.63 7.32 0.87
N THR A 82 -9.82 6.33 1.72
CA THR A 82 -11.12 5.74 1.99
C THR A 82 -11.25 5.56 3.50
N THR A 83 -12.40 5.94 4.04
CA THR A 83 -12.66 5.78 5.47
C THR A 83 -13.77 4.77 5.67
N LEU A 84 -13.48 3.75 6.48
CA LEU A 84 -14.48 2.81 6.96
C LEU A 84 -15.00 3.37 8.28
N GLY A 85 -16.25 3.77 8.31
CA GLY A 85 -16.82 4.50 9.44
C GLY A 85 -16.95 3.65 10.69
N ASN A 86 -18.08 3.78 11.38
CA ASN A 86 -18.29 3.13 12.68
C ASN A 86 -18.22 1.61 12.59
N ARG A 87 -18.17 1.05 11.42
CA ARG A 87 -18.08 -0.40 11.23
C ARG A 87 -16.65 -0.91 11.29
N ALA A 88 -15.72 -0.05 11.66
CA ALA A 88 -14.33 -0.45 11.77
C ALA A 88 -14.11 -1.50 12.85
N SER A 89 -15.04 -1.65 13.80
CA SER A 89 -14.98 -2.73 14.79
C SER A 89 -15.34 -4.09 14.21
N GLU A 90 -15.92 -4.11 13.02
CA GLU A 90 -16.27 -5.35 12.33
C GLU A 90 -15.13 -5.75 11.41
N GLN A 91 -15.15 -7.00 10.99
CA GLN A 91 -14.10 -7.49 10.10
C GLN A 91 -14.12 -6.75 8.76
N TRP A 92 -12.96 -6.40 8.29
CA TRP A 92 -12.79 -5.78 6.99
C TRP A 92 -11.50 -6.27 6.35
N SER A 93 -11.43 -6.16 5.03
CA SER A 93 -10.21 -6.44 4.29
C SER A 93 -10.07 -5.45 3.17
N ALA A 94 -8.84 -5.10 2.86
CA ALA A 94 -8.51 -4.22 1.74
C ALA A 94 -7.38 -4.83 0.96
N THR A 95 -7.54 -4.90 -0.35
CA THR A 95 -6.53 -5.46 -1.25
C THR A 95 -6.14 -4.39 -2.24
N LEU A 96 -4.86 -4.07 -2.26
CA LEU A 96 -4.28 -3.16 -3.24
C LEU A 96 -3.52 -3.98 -4.26
N SER A 97 -3.94 -3.93 -5.51
CA SER A 97 -3.24 -4.59 -6.61
C SER A 97 -2.56 -3.52 -7.43
N VAL A 98 -1.29 -3.70 -7.73
CA VAL A 98 -0.48 -2.69 -8.38
C VAL A 98 0.24 -3.28 -9.59
N ASP A 99 0.17 -2.55 -10.71
CA ASP A 99 1.06 -2.76 -11.86
C ASP A 99 2.09 -1.64 -11.82
N ALA A 100 3.30 -1.98 -11.46
CA ALA A 100 4.35 -0.99 -11.28
C ALA A 100 5.00 -0.61 -12.60
N CYS A 101 5.72 0.50 -12.59
CA CYS A 101 6.35 1.03 -13.79
C CYS A 101 7.46 0.14 -14.36
N ASP A 102 7.97 -0.80 -13.54
CA ASP A 102 8.96 -1.77 -14.02
C ASP A 102 8.31 -3.03 -14.60
N GLY A 103 6.99 -3.01 -14.75
CA GLY A 103 6.24 -4.14 -15.31
C GLY A 103 5.90 -5.21 -14.30
N LYS A 104 6.30 -5.06 -13.07
CA LYS A 104 5.99 -6.04 -12.04
C LYS A 104 4.63 -5.78 -11.43
N ARG A 105 4.00 -6.85 -11.01
CA ARG A 105 2.72 -6.80 -10.32
C ARG A 105 2.87 -7.29 -8.91
N TYR A 106 2.15 -6.65 -8.00
CA TYR A 106 2.15 -7.12 -6.63
C TYR A 106 0.81 -6.75 -5.98
N GLU A 107 0.56 -7.40 -4.85
CA GLU A 107 -0.62 -7.12 -4.04
C GLU A 107 -0.20 -6.91 -2.61
N GLN A 108 -0.94 -6.04 -1.93
CA GLN A 108 -0.81 -5.84 -0.50
C GLN A 108 -2.19 -5.97 0.11
N ILE A 109 -2.29 -6.74 1.19
CA ILE A 109 -3.57 -6.98 1.86
C ILE A 109 -3.48 -6.51 3.29
N GLU A 110 -4.46 -5.73 3.72
CA GLU A 110 -4.63 -5.30 5.10
C GLU A 110 -5.99 -5.77 5.60
N THR A 111 -6.02 -6.22 6.82
CA THR A 111 -7.26 -6.71 7.42
C THR A 111 -7.43 -6.14 8.81
N GLY A 112 -8.67 -6.11 9.27
CA GLY A 112 -9.02 -5.68 10.62
C GLY A 112 -10.20 -6.43 11.15
N PRO A 113 -10.67 -6.11 12.36
CA PRO A 113 -10.25 -4.96 13.17
C PRO A 113 -8.85 -5.11 13.71
N ARG A 114 -8.27 -3.96 14.04
CA ARG A 114 -6.93 -3.89 14.60
C ARG A 114 -6.96 -3.57 16.08
#